data_e4d8cb480231166d02c4f6bed84f5131
#
_entry.id   e4d8cb480231166d02c4f6bed84f5131
#
_cell.length_a   1.000
_cell.length_b   1.000
_cell.length_c   1.000
_cell.angle_alpha   90.00
_cell.angle_beta   90.00
_cell.angle_gamma   90.00
#
_symmetry.space_group_name_H-M   'P 1'
#
loop_
_entity.id
_entity.type
_entity.pdbx_description
1 polymer ?
#
loop_
_entity_poly.entity_id
_entity_poly.type
_entity_poly.pdbx_seq_one_letter_code
_entity_poly.pdbx_strand_id
1 'polypeptide(L)'
;LTVKWRIPINGGYSGPAVADGRVFVLDYDETEPRTMDGTERLIALDENTGEVLWTHEWTTTYRMLMFTYATGPRATPTIDGDRVYVTGSTGRILCLNTETGVVLWEKDTVAEYDTNIPIWGTSSAPLIDDDRVIFLIGGEPDALVMAFDKYTGNEVWRALESRTEMGYNQP
;
A
#
# COMPACT_ATOMS: atom_id res chain seq x y z
N LEU A 1 -24.27 1.30 -18.82
CA LEU A 1 -23.60 1.87 -17.64
C LEU A 1 -23.51 3.38 -17.81
N THR A 2 -23.95 4.13 -16.81
CA THR A 2 -23.84 5.59 -16.79
C THR A 2 -22.62 5.97 -15.94
N VAL A 3 -21.72 6.75 -16.49
CA VAL A 3 -20.57 7.30 -15.74
C VAL A 3 -21.09 8.38 -14.81
N LYS A 4 -20.88 8.26 -13.51
CA LYS A 4 -21.25 9.27 -12.52
C LYS A 4 -20.25 10.44 -12.52
N TRP A 5 -18.97 10.14 -12.45
CA TRP A 5 -17.88 11.09 -12.40
C TRP A 5 -16.58 10.50 -12.97
N ARG A 6 -15.61 11.34 -13.22
CA ARG A 6 -14.24 10.97 -13.59
C ARG A 6 -13.27 11.94 -12.95
N ILE A 7 -12.15 11.42 -12.46
CA ILE A 7 -11.04 12.21 -11.92
C ILE A 7 -9.72 11.72 -12.55
N PRO A 8 -8.81 12.61 -12.93
CA PRO A 8 -7.47 12.21 -13.30
C PRO A 8 -6.71 11.72 -12.07
N ILE A 9 -5.98 10.62 -12.23
CA ILE A 9 -5.00 10.09 -11.27
C ILE A 9 -3.69 9.83 -12.01
N ASN A 10 -2.60 9.75 -11.27
CA ASN A 10 -1.29 9.44 -11.83
C ASN A 10 -1.10 7.93 -12.08
N GLY A 11 0.13 7.49 -12.33
CA GLY A 11 0.45 6.10 -12.60
C GLY A 11 0.18 5.17 -11.42
N GLY A 12 -0.30 3.95 -11.72
CA GLY A 12 -0.53 2.90 -10.73
C GLY A 12 -1.25 1.71 -11.33
N TYR A 13 -1.17 0.59 -10.65
CA TYR A 13 -1.83 -0.68 -11.04
C TYR A 13 -2.78 -1.19 -9.95
N SER A 14 -2.82 -0.52 -8.79
CA SER A 14 -3.72 -0.91 -7.71
C SER A 14 -5.19 -0.72 -8.13
N GLY A 15 -6.04 -1.68 -7.77
CA GLY A 15 -7.48 -1.48 -7.86
C GLY A 15 -7.96 -0.45 -6.83
N PRO A 16 -9.07 0.26 -7.08
CA PRO A 16 -9.72 1.05 -6.06
C PRO A 16 -10.38 0.15 -5.01
N ALA A 17 -10.40 0.61 -3.76
CA ALA A 17 -11.21 0.03 -2.71
C ALA A 17 -12.36 0.98 -2.36
N VAL A 18 -13.56 0.43 -2.09
CA VAL A 18 -14.76 1.24 -1.81
C VAL A 18 -15.39 0.80 -0.51
N ALA A 19 -15.56 1.72 0.41
CA ALA A 19 -16.27 1.50 1.66
C ALA A 19 -16.81 2.82 2.24
N ASP A 20 -17.95 2.74 2.89
CA ASP A 20 -18.56 3.81 3.70
C ASP A 20 -18.63 5.17 2.97
N GLY A 21 -19.05 5.16 1.71
CA GLY A 21 -19.21 6.36 0.89
C GLY A 21 -17.89 6.95 0.38
N ARG A 22 -16.78 6.21 0.46
CA ARG A 22 -15.45 6.63 0.02
C ARG A 22 -14.84 5.65 -0.97
N VAL A 23 -14.05 6.19 -1.89
CA VAL A 23 -13.21 5.42 -2.82
C VAL A 23 -11.76 5.73 -2.51
N PHE A 24 -10.97 4.69 -2.24
CA PHE A 24 -9.55 4.81 -1.93
C PHE A 24 -8.73 4.33 -3.13
N VAL A 25 -7.81 5.18 -3.59
CA VAL A 25 -6.95 4.90 -4.74
C VAL A 25 -5.50 5.21 -4.38
N LEU A 26 -4.60 4.34 -4.81
CA LEU A 26 -3.16 4.59 -4.75
C LEU A 26 -2.65 5.00 -6.13
N ASP A 27 -1.82 6.03 -6.17
CA ASP A 27 -1.08 6.43 -7.36
C ASP A 27 0.36 6.88 -7.02
N TYR A 28 1.12 7.20 -8.04
CA TYR A 28 2.50 7.68 -7.93
C TYR A 28 2.70 8.94 -8.75
N ASP A 29 3.19 9.98 -8.09
CA ASP A 29 3.54 11.26 -8.69
C ASP A 29 5.05 11.39 -8.78
N GLU A 30 5.60 11.34 -10.00
CA GLU A 30 7.04 11.48 -10.23
C GLU A 30 7.42 12.96 -10.07
N THR A 31 8.34 13.26 -9.16
CA THR A 31 8.76 14.65 -8.86
C THR A 31 9.38 15.32 -10.07
N GLU A 32 10.26 14.59 -10.78
CA GLU A 32 10.88 15.06 -12.01
C GLU A 32 10.90 13.92 -13.04
N PRO A 33 10.47 14.15 -14.28
CA PRO A 33 10.42 13.13 -15.30
C PRO A 33 11.74 12.35 -15.45
N ARG A 34 11.66 11.02 -15.43
CA ARG A 34 12.77 10.07 -15.57
C ARG A 34 13.76 10.00 -14.42
N THR A 35 13.48 10.60 -13.28
CA THR A 35 14.33 10.46 -12.07
C THR A 35 14.03 9.21 -11.28
N MET A 36 12.81 8.67 -11.43
CA MET A 36 12.27 7.56 -10.63
C MET A 36 12.10 7.92 -9.15
N ASP A 37 12.31 9.18 -8.79
CA ASP A 37 12.04 9.72 -7.46
C ASP A 37 10.68 10.41 -7.49
N GLY A 38 9.88 10.17 -6.48
CA GLY A 38 8.53 10.71 -6.42
C GLY A 38 7.83 10.43 -5.12
N THR A 39 6.53 10.46 -5.20
CA THR A 39 5.62 10.35 -4.07
C THR A 39 4.53 9.34 -4.38
N GLU A 40 4.42 8.29 -3.59
CA GLU A 40 3.21 7.47 -3.57
C GLU A 40 2.14 8.18 -2.75
N ARG A 41 0.89 8.10 -3.22
CA ARG A 41 -0.24 8.79 -2.60
C ARG A 41 -1.39 7.84 -2.39
N LEU A 42 -1.99 7.88 -1.20
CA LEU A 42 -3.32 7.34 -0.94
C LEU A 42 -4.32 8.49 -1.00
N ILE A 43 -5.27 8.40 -1.90
CA ILE A 43 -6.29 9.43 -2.16
C ILE A 43 -7.63 8.86 -1.76
N ALA A 44 -8.36 9.56 -0.90
CA ALA A 44 -9.75 9.26 -0.58
C ALA A 44 -10.67 10.22 -1.32
N LEU A 45 -11.65 9.67 -2.02
CA LEU A 45 -12.63 10.39 -2.83
C LEU A 45 -14.03 10.13 -2.27
N ASP A 46 -14.91 11.10 -2.41
CA ASP A 46 -16.35 10.89 -2.21
C ASP A 46 -16.90 9.95 -3.31
N GLU A 47 -17.57 8.89 -2.91
CA GLU A 47 -18.10 7.86 -3.82
C GLU A 47 -19.14 8.43 -4.83
N ASN A 48 -19.87 9.48 -4.46
CA ASN A 48 -20.94 10.02 -5.28
C ASN A 48 -20.48 11.12 -6.22
N THR A 49 -19.54 11.94 -5.80
CA THR A 49 -19.08 13.15 -6.52
C THR A 49 -17.71 12.99 -7.16
N GLY A 50 -16.84 12.13 -6.62
CA GLY A 50 -15.45 12.00 -7.00
C GLY A 50 -14.58 13.14 -6.46
N GLU A 51 -15.09 13.98 -5.56
CA GLU A 51 -14.29 15.02 -4.90
C GLU A 51 -13.25 14.40 -3.99
N VAL A 52 -12.04 14.98 -3.98
CA VAL A 52 -10.96 14.55 -3.08
C VAL A 52 -11.32 14.99 -1.66
N LEU A 53 -11.47 14.03 -0.76
CA LEU A 53 -11.72 14.26 0.65
C LEU A 53 -10.42 14.54 1.41
N TRP A 54 -9.41 13.72 1.14
CA TRP A 54 -8.06 13.87 1.66
C TRP A 54 -7.04 13.11 0.82
N THR A 55 -5.77 13.45 0.97
CA THR A 55 -4.63 12.75 0.38
C THR A 55 -3.55 12.59 1.44
N HIS A 56 -2.97 11.39 1.53
CA HIS A 56 -1.77 11.11 2.31
C HIS A 56 -0.64 10.71 1.37
N GLU A 57 0.55 11.27 1.58
CA GLU A 57 1.68 11.15 0.68
C GLU A 57 2.95 10.71 1.42
N TRP A 58 3.78 9.89 0.75
CA TRP A 58 5.12 9.55 1.24
C TRP A 58 6.11 9.47 0.08
N THR A 59 7.31 9.97 0.33
CA THR A 59 8.38 9.94 -0.67
C THR A 59 8.87 8.52 -0.90
N THR A 60 9.18 8.19 -2.15
CA THR A 60 9.71 6.90 -2.54
C THR A 60 10.64 7.03 -3.76
N THR A 61 11.41 6.00 -4.05
CA THR A 61 12.18 5.90 -5.28
C THR A 61 11.99 4.55 -5.94
N TYR A 62 11.75 4.56 -7.23
CA TYR A 62 11.57 3.35 -8.04
C TYR A 62 12.83 2.94 -8.80
N ARG A 63 13.99 3.54 -8.47
CA ARG A 63 15.26 3.27 -9.16
C ARG A 63 15.66 1.79 -9.16
N MET A 64 15.25 1.04 -8.14
CA MET A 64 15.54 -0.39 -8.01
C MET A 64 14.44 -1.28 -8.59
N LEU A 65 13.34 -0.70 -9.04
CA LEU A 65 12.22 -1.44 -9.60
C LEU A 65 12.28 -1.50 -11.12
N MET A 66 11.62 -2.49 -11.71
CA MET A 66 11.47 -2.60 -13.16
C MET A 66 10.48 -1.52 -13.65
N PHE A 67 11.01 -0.51 -14.30
CA PHE A 67 10.26 0.67 -14.78
C PHE A 67 9.86 0.60 -16.26
N THR A 68 10.27 -0.44 -16.98
CA THR A 68 10.02 -0.56 -18.43
C THR A 68 8.54 -0.66 -18.81
N TYR A 69 7.68 -1.02 -17.88
CA TYR A 69 6.24 -1.15 -18.13
C TYR A 69 5.47 0.06 -17.62
N ALA A 70 5.34 0.20 -16.32
CA ALA A 70 4.77 1.39 -15.72
C ALA A 70 5.21 1.53 -14.25
N THR A 71 5.22 2.75 -13.78
CA THR A 71 5.48 3.12 -12.39
C THR A 71 4.17 3.19 -11.62
N GLY A 72 4.25 3.01 -10.32
CA GLY A 72 3.14 3.22 -9.40
C GLY A 72 2.77 2.00 -8.54
N PRO A 73 1.96 2.23 -7.50
CA PRO A 73 1.53 1.21 -6.54
C PRO A 73 0.75 0.08 -7.20
N ARG A 74 0.84 -1.12 -6.62
CA ARG A 74 0.24 -2.34 -7.17
C ARG A 74 -0.72 -3.03 -6.22
N ALA A 75 -0.53 -2.85 -4.91
CA ALA A 75 -1.40 -3.43 -3.89
C ALA A 75 -2.70 -2.62 -3.76
N THR A 76 -3.84 -3.29 -3.79
CA THR A 76 -5.13 -2.65 -3.50
C THR A 76 -5.23 -2.36 -2.00
N PRO A 77 -5.68 -1.16 -1.58
CA PRO A 77 -5.94 -0.88 -0.17
C PRO A 77 -6.96 -1.84 0.44
N THR A 78 -6.75 -2.24 1.69
CA THR A 78 -7.71 -3.06 2.44
C THR A 78 -8.35 -2.20 3.53
N ILE A 79 -9.69 -2.27 3.63
CA ILE A 79 -10.46 -1.44 4.55
C ILE A 79 -11.13 -2.32 5.60
N ASP A 80 -11.03 -1.90 6.86
CA ASP A 80 -11.72 -2.52 7.98
C ASP A 80 -12.22 -1.43 8.95
N GLY A 81 -13.51 -1.14 8.90
CA GLY A 81 -14.14 -0.08 9.69
C GLY A 81 -13.52 1.29 9.45
N ASP A 82 -12.99 1.89 10.50
CA ASP A 82 -12.37 3.22 10.49
C ASP A 82 -10.90 3.23 10.01
N ARG A 83 -10.39 2.10 9.49
CA ARG A 83 -8.99 1.93 9.08
C ARG A 83 -8.86 1.51 7.63
N VAL A 84 -7.85 2.09 6.98
CA VAL A 84 -7.36 1.65 5.66
C VAL A 84 -5.90 1.24 5.79
N TYR A 85 -5.59 0.04 5.30
CA TYR A 85 -4.24 -0.54 5.29
C TYR A 85 -3.71 -0.54 3.88
N VAL A 86 -2.47 -0.09 3.71
CA VAL A 86 -1.82 0.03 2.42
C VAL A 86 -0.42 -0.55 2.43
N THR A 87 -0.01 -1.05 1.28
CA THR A 87 1.35 -1.50 0.99
C THR A 87 1.90 -0.64 -0.14
N GLY A 88 2.94 0.14 0.15
CA GLY A 88 3.70 0.88 -0.84
C GLY A 88 4.66 -0.04 -1.60
N SER A 89 4.98 0.28 -2.84
CA SER A 89 5.77 -0.58 -3.74
C SER A 89 7.19 -0.86 -3.25
N THR A 90 7.72 -0.01 -2.37
CA THR A 90 9.09 -0.09 -1.85
C THR A 90 9.18 -0.53 -0.40
N GLY A 91 8.13 -1.22 0.10
CA GLY A 91 8.14 -1.86 1.42
C GLY A 91 7.62 -1.01 2.57
N ARG A 92 7.04 0.15 2.31
CA ARG A 92 6.33 0.89 3.36
C ARG A 92 4.92 0.33 3.55
N ILE A 93 4.54 0.02 4.77
CA ILE A 93 3.17 -0.36 5.13
C ILE A 93 2.59 0.65 6.11
N LEU A 94 1.33 1.03 5.91
CA LEU A 94 0.65 2.06 6.70
C LEU A 94 -0.75 1.60 7.08
N CYS A 95 -1.20 2.07 8.23
CA CYS A 95 -2.59 2.09 8.64
C CYS A 95 -3.01 3.54 8.85
N LEU A 96 -4.06 3.97 8.18
CA LEU A 96 -4.58 5.32 8.28
C LEU A 96 -6.05 5.29 8.68
N ASN A 97 -6.49 6.38 9.30
CA ASN A 97 -7.91 6.59 9.55
C ASN A 97 -8.65 6.90 8.24
N THR A 98 -9.73 6.18 7.96
CA THR A 98 -10.49 6.30 6.68
C THR A 98 -11.16 7.66 6.50
N GLU A 99 -11.49 8.35 7.58
CA GLU A 99 -12.19 9.63 7.52
C GLU A 99 -11.24 10.82 7.35
N THR A 100 -10.07 10.76 8.02
CA THR A 100 -9.17 11.91 8.13
C THR A 100 -7.86 11.78 7.36
N GLY A 101 -7.49 10.55 6.96
CA GLY A 101 -6.18 10.27 6.35
C GLY A 101 -4.99 10.36 7.32
N VAL A 102 -5.27 10.50 8.63
CA VAL A 102 -4.21 10.52 9.65
C VAL A 102 -3.60 9.14 9.79
N VAL A 103 -2.25 9.07 9.75
CA VAL A 103 -1.52 7.82 10.00
C VAL A 103 -1.69 7.42 11.46
N LEU A 104 -2.19 6.21 11.67
CA LEU A 104 -2.34 5.60 12.99
C LEU A 104 -1.08 4.83 13.39
N TRP A 105 -0.49 4.12 12.42
CA TRP A 105 0.82 3.49 12.53
C TRP A 105 1.41 3.23 11.14
N GLU A 106 2.72 3.13 11.09
CA GLU A 106 3.46 2.81 9.86
C GLU A 106 4.71 1.98 10.17
N LYS A 107 5.25 1.30 9.15
CA LYS A 107 6.51 0.58 9.22
C LYS A 107 7.27 0.69 7.91
N ASP A 108 8.57 0.77 8.03
CA ASP A 108 9.51 0.60 6.94
C ASP A 108 10.04 -0.84 6.99
N THR A 109 9.51 -1.70 6.13
CA THR A 109 9.84 -3.13 6.19
C THR A 109 11.26 -3.44 5.77
N VAL A 110 11.87 -2.58 4.95
CA VAL A 110 13.29 -2.70 4.60
C VAL A 110 14.17 -2.42 5.82
N ALA A 111 13.88 -1.34 6.54
CA ALA A 111 14.67 -0.94 7.71
C ALA A 111 14.41 -1.84 8.94
N GLU A 112 13.17 -2.31 9.13
CA GLU A 112 12.78 -3.04 10.34
C GLU A 112 12.92 -4.57 10.21
N TYR A 113 12.80 -5.12 8.99
CA TYR A 113 12.75 -6.57 8.75
C TYR A 113 13.68 -7.04 7.63
N ASP A 114 14.60 -6.19 7.16
CA ASP A 114 15.55 -6.54 6.09
C ASP A 114 14.85 -7.08 4.82
N THR A 115 13.71 -6.46 4.47
CA THR A 115 12.88 -6.89 3.35
C THR A 115 13.64 -6.77 2.03
N ASN A 116 13.68 -7.86 1.27
CA ASN A 116 14.16 -7.84 -0.11
C ASN A 116 13.00 -7.46 -1.05
N ILE A 117 13.01 -6.22 -1.51
CA ILE A 117 11.96 -5.71 -2.41
C ILE A 117 12.05 -6.42 -3.77
N PRO A 118 10.97 -7.09 -4.22
CA PRO A 118 10.93 -7.72 -5.53
C PRO A 118 11.16 -6.70 -6.64
N ILE A 119 11.74 -7.17 -7.76
CA ILE A 119 12.01 -6.30 -8.92
C ILE A 119 10.78 -5.56 -9.46
N TRP A 120 9.59 -6.11 -9.24
CA TRP A 120 8.31 -5.48 -9.59
C TRP A 120 7.67 -4.67 -8.45
N GLY A 121 8.39 -4.52 -7.33
CA GLY A 121 7.85 -3.91 -6.10
C GLY A 121 6.89 -4.83 -5.34
N THR A 122 6.50 -4.42 -4.16
CA THR A 122 5.49 -5.13 -3.36
C THR A 122 4.10 -4.91 -3.96
N SER A 123 3.31 -5.97 -4.09
CA SER A 123 2.00 -5.92 -4.75
C SER A 123 0.89 -6.65 -3.98
N SER A 124 1.25 -7.31 -2.88
CA SER A 124 0.32 -8.05 -2.05
C SER A 124 -0.56 -7.09 -1.25
N ALA A 125 -1.88 -7.20 -1.42
CA ALA A 125 -2.83 -6.47 -0.60
C ALA A 125 -2.88 -7.08 0.82
N PRO A 126 -3.02 -6.26 1.89
CA PRO A 126 -3.15 -6.76 3.25
C PRO A 126 -4.41 -7.62 3.44
N LEU A 127 -4.34 -8.63 4.30
CA LEU A 127 -5.47 -9.47 4.70
C LEU A 127 -5.86 -9.18 6.14
N ILE A 128 -7.14 -9.00 6.41
CA ILE A 128 -7.67 -8.86 7.77
C ILE A 128 -8.13 -10.22 8.28
N ASP A 129 -7.67 -10.57 9.48
CA ASP A 129 -8.06 -11.76 10.23
C ASP A 129 -8.33 -11.37 11.69
N ASP A 130 -9.59 -11.23 12.05
CA ASP A 130 -10.06 -10.74 13.35
C ASP A 130 -9.40 -9.41 13.77
N ASP A 131 -8.55 -9.44 14.81
CA ASP A 131 -7.82 -8.27 15.33
C ASP A 131 -6.41 -8.12 14.70
N ARG A 132 -6.14 -8.82 13.61
CA ARG A 132 -4.84 -8.83 12.93
C ARG A 132 -4.96 -8.30 11.52
N VAL A 133 -3.87 -7.70 11.07
CA VAL A 133 -3.63 -7.43 9.66
C VAL A 133 -2.38 -8.21 9.24
N ILE A 134 -2.49 -8.98 8.17
CA ILE A 134 -1.45 -9.86 7.67
C ILE A 134 -0.89 -9.28 6.39
N PHE A 135 0.44 -9.20 6.32
CA PHE A 135 1.18 -8.73 5.16
C PHE A 135 2.17 -9.79 4.68
N LEU A 136 2.37 -9.81 3.37
CA LEU A 136 3.51 -10.47 2.77
C LEU A 136 4.67 -9.48 2.78
N ILE A 137 5.66 -9.71 3.66
CA ILE A 137 6.76 -8.77 3.92
C ILE A 137 8.03 -9.14 3.14
N GLY A 138 8.35 -10.44 3.08
CA GLY A 138 9.57 -10.91 2.42
C GLY A 138 10.86 -10.53 3.15
N GLY A 139 10.77 -10.36 4.45
CA GLY A 139 11.89 -10.00 5.33
C GLY A 139 12.57 -11.20 6.00
N GLU A 140 13.62 -10.91 6.75
CA GLU A 140 14.46 -11.87 7.46
C GLU A 140 14.63 -11.45 8.94
N PRO A 141 14.88 -12.39 9.86
CA PRO A 141 14.64 -13.83 9.71
C PRO A 141 13.17 -14.20 9.88
N ASP A 142 12.72 -15.27 9.24
CA ASP A 142 11.35 -15.84 9.37
C ASP A 142 10.21 -14.84 9.10
N ALA A 143 10.46 -13.78 8.37
CA ALA A 143 9.55 -12.66 8.17
C ALA A 143 8.98 -12.58 6.74
N LEU A 144 8.78 -13.75 6.09
CA LEU A 144 8.11 -13.76 4.78
C LEU A 144 6.67 -13.30 4.90
N VAL A 145 5.95 -13.83 5.89
CA VAL A 145 4.56 -13.44 6.23
C VAL A 145 4.53 -12.97 7.66
N MET A 146 3.91 -11.82 7.91
CA MET A 146 3.81 -11.25 9.24
C MET A 146 2.39 -10.79 9.54
N ALA A 147 1.97 -11.02 10.78
CA ALA A 147 0.75 -10.43 11.32
C ALA A 147 1.07 -9.35 12.35
N PHE A 148 0.34 -8.28 12.25
CA PHE A 148 0.38 -7.18 13.20
C PHE A 148 -0.99 -7.00 13.84
N ASP A 149 -1.01 -6.55 15.08
CA ASP A 149 -2.22 -6.04 15.70
C ASP A 149 -2.75 -4.87 14.85
N LYS A 150 -3.95 -4.99 14.34
CA LYS A 150 -4.49 -4.04 13.36
C LYS A 150 -4.68 -2.63 13.91
N TYR A 151 -4.77 -2.47 15.24
CA TYR A 151 -4.97 -1.17 15.89
C TYR A 151 -3.66 -0.45 16.20
N THR A 152 -2.64 -1.20 16.62
CA THR A 152 -1.39 -0.64 17.15
C THR A 152 -0.18 -0.80 16.22
N GLY A 153 -0.27 -1.71 15.24
CA GLY A 153 0.86 -2.07 14.39
C GLY A 153 1.95 -2.90 15.10
N ASN A 154 1.67 -3.37 16.33
CA ASN A 154 2.61 -4.24 17.02
C ASN A 154 2.64 -5.63 16.37
N GLU A 155 3.83 -6.18 16.21
CA GLU A 155 4.00 -7.55 15.70
C GLU A 155 3.30 -8.55 16.63
N VAL A 156 2.47 -9.42 16.04
CA VAL A 156 1.81 -10.53 16.72
C VAL A 156 2.55 -11.82 16.47
N TRP A 157 2.87 -12.10 15.21
CA TRP A 157 3.67 -13.23 14.79
C TRP A 157 4.34 -12.97 13.44
N ARG A 158 5.40 -13.72 13.17
CA ARG A 158 6.04 -13.85 11.87
C ARG A 158 6.24 -15.32 11.53
N ALA A 159 6.29 -15.64 10.25
CA ALA A 159 6.44 -17.01 9.78
C ALA A 159 7.07 -17.06 8.39
N LEU A 160 7.67 -18.20 8.13
CA LEU A 160 8.27 -18.63 6.88
C LEU A 160 9.55 -17.85 6.54
N GLU A 161 10.53 -18.62 6.12
CA GLU A 161 11.75 -18.12 5.49
C GLU A 161 11.54 -18.03 3.98
N SER A 162 12.09 -16.99 3.35
CA SER A 162 12.26 -16.95 1.91
C SER A 162 13.68 -16.56 1.57
N ARG A 163 14.36 -17.39 0.79
CA ARG A 163 15.68 -17.09 0.24
C ARG A 163 15.60 -16.45 -1.15
N THR A 164 14.40 -16.20 -1.63
CA THR A 164 14.10 -15.64 -2.93
C THR A 164 13.11 -14.47 -2.75
N GLU A 165 12.85 -13.75 -3.81
CA GLU A 165 11.82 -12.72 -3.80
C GLU A 165 10.46 -13.26 -3.31
N MET A 166 9.74 -12.46 -2.53
CA MET A 166 8.37 -12.78 -2.14
C MET A 166 7.45 -12.89 -3.36
N GLY A 167 6.38 -13.66 -3.24
CA GLY A 167 5.36 -13.73 -4.28
C GLY A 167 4.53 -12.45 -4.41
N TYR A 168 3.68 -12.40 -5.43
CA TYR A 168 2.83 -11.25 -5.74
C TYR A 168 1.35 -11.46 -5.38
N ASN A 169 1.03 -12.59 -4.76
CA ASN A 169 -0.33 -12.91 -4.32
C ASN A 169 -0.60 -12.37 -2.91
N GLN A 170 -1.89 -12.28 -2.54
CA GLN A 170 -2.29 -12.02 -1.15
C GLN A 170 -1.80 -13.14 -0.22
N PRO A 171 -1.53 -12.81 1.05
CA PRO A 171 -1.20 -13.77 2.09
C PRO A 171 -2.30 -14.82 2.32
#